data_8b725f2edda518414868b8d43d0397d2
#
_entry.id   8b725f2edda518414868b8d43d0397d2
#
_cell.length_a   1.000
_cell.length_b   1.000
_cell.length_c   1.000
_cell.angle_alpha   90.00
_cell.angle_beta   90.00
_cell.angle_gamma   90.00
#
_symmetry.space_group_name_H-M   'P 1'
#
loop_
_entity.id
_entity.type
_entity.pdbx_description
1 polymer ?
#
loop_
_entity_poly.entity_id
_entity_poly.type
_entity_poly.pdbx_seq_one_letter_code
_entity_poly.pdbx_strand_id
1 'polypeptide(L)'
;MLLTALQPKRPMSKLSEQREKEAAPQKKAPSWVWILIALGGLLGAWAGYDYYSYRNVSSLDDFAKCVSAKGTRMYGAWWCPHCAEQKTSFGFAFQYVNYTECGIEGQTHSVNEQCKNAGISNFPTWQFADGHREEGVLPLPDLSAKTGCKLP
;
A
#
# COMPACT_ATOMS: atom_id res chain seq x y z
N MET A 1 -41.95 69.54 -18.28
CA MET A 1 -40.96 69.27 -19.37
C MET A 1 -40.41 67.88 -19.22
N LEU A 2 -40.95 66.95 -19.99
CA LEU A 2 -40.55 65.51 -20.00
C LEU A 2 -39.52 65.35 -21.12
N LEU A 3 -38.25 65.07 -20.74
CA LEU A 3 -37.22 64.64 -21.68
C LEU A 3 -37.20 63.12 -21.72
N THR A 4 -37.89 62.58 -22.74
CA THR A 4 -37.85 61.16 -23.11
C THR A 4 -36.52 60.86 -23.79
N ALA A 5 -35.62 60.17 -23.08
CA ALA A 5 -34.37 59.72 -23.67
C ALA A 5 -34.61 58.56 -24.67
N LEU A 6 -34.42 58.85 -25.93
CA LEU A 6 -34.43 57.87 -27.03
C LEU A 6 -33.19 56.97 -26.89
N GLN A 7 -33.44 55.73 -26.52
CA GLN A 7 -32.39 54.71 -26.57
C GLN A 7 -32.09 54.33 -28.03
N PRO A 8 -30.84 54.29 -28.45
CA PRO A 8 -30.50 53.90 -29.81
C PRO A 8 -30.82 52.41 -30.06
N LYS A 9 -31.72 52.14 -31.01
CA LYS A 9 -32.00 50.80 -31.53
C LYS A 9 -30.70 50.13 -31.99
N ARG A 10 -30.26 49.09 -31.33
CA ARG A 10 -29.11 48.28 -31.78
C ARG A 10 -29.41 47.73 -33.17
N PRO A 11 -28.50 47.78 -34.13
CA PRO A 11 -28.74 47.28 -35.47
C PRO A 11 -28.95 45.75 -35.44
N MET A 12 -30.02 45.29 -36.06
CA MET A 12 -30.41 43.87 -36.09
C MET A 12 -29.33 42.94 -36.71
N SER A 13 -28.38 43.49 -37.48
CA SER A 13 -27.26 42.74 -38.06
C SER A 13 -26.30 42.12 -37.03
N LYS A 14 -26.13 42.76 -35.86
CA LYS A 14 -25.25 42.23 -34.82
C LYS A 14 -25.87 41.06 -34.00
N LEU A 15 -27.19 41.04 -33.93
CA LEU A 15 -27.92 39.96 -33.27
C LEU A 15 -27.97 38.67 -34.13
N SER A 16 -28.05 38.78 -35.46
CA SER A 16 -27.96 37.63 -36.37
C SER A 16 -26.56 37.03 -36.39
N GLU A 17 -25.52 37.87 -36.39
CA GLU A 17 -24.13 37.41 -36.34
C GLU A 17 -23.74 36.75 -35.02
N GLN A 18 -24.34 37.17 -33.89
CA GLN A 18 -24.13 36.49 -32.59
C GLN A 18 -24.87 35.14 -32.56
N ARG A 19 -26.08 35.02 -33.10
CA ARG A 19 -26.80 33.74 -33.20
C ARG A 19 -26.09 32.73 -34.08
N GLU A 20 -25.44 33.19 -35.16
CA GLU A 20 -24.71 32.33 -36.07
C GLU A 20 -23.43 31.80 -35.45
N LYS A 21 -22.79 32.60 -34.58
CA LYS A 21 -21.61 32.14 -33.80
C LYS A 21 -21.97 31.17 -32.64
N GLU A 22 -23.17 31.29 -32.07
CA GLU A 22 -23.69 30.33 -31.07
C GLU A 22 -24.18 29.02 -31.69
N ALA A 23 -24.56 29.03 -32.97
CA ALA A 23 -25.02 27.85 -33.73
C ALA A 23 -23.87 27.06 -34.39
N ALA A 24 -22.61 27.41 -34.18
CA ALA A 24 -21.49 26.63 -34.69
C ALA A 24 -21.56 25.19 -34.12
N PRO A 25 -21.55 24.15 -34.96
CA PRO A 25 -21.64 22.77 -34.47
C PRO A 25 -20.49 22.49 -33.52
N GLN A 26 -20.80 22.25 -32.27
CA GLN A 26 -19.79 21.79 -31.30
C GLN A 26 -19.19 20.49 -31.85
N LYS A 27 -17.95 20.53 -32.28
CA LYS A 27 -17.20 19.36 -32.71
C LYS A 27 -17.17 18.38 -31.54
N LYS A 28 -18.05 17.38 -31.58
CA LYS A 28 -18.02 16.28 -30.59
C LYS A 28 -16.60 15.70 -30.58
N ALA A 29 -16.00 15.65 -29.43
CA ALA A 29 -14.69 15.02 -29.28
C ALA A 29 -14.71 13.61 -29.88
N PRO A 30 -13.74 13.24 -30.70
CA PRO A 30 -13.70 11.92 -31.31
C PRO A 30 -13.70 10.83 -30.24
N SER A 31 -14.33 9.70 -30.53
CA SER A 31 -14.52 8.60 -29.55
C SER A 31 -13.25 8.11 -28.88
N TRP A 32 -12.10 8.21 -29.56
CA TRP A 32 -10.82 7.82 -28.98
C TRP A 32 -10.38 8.70 -27.81
N VAL A 33 -10.82 9.97 -27.74
CA VAL A 33 -10.53 10.87 -26.59
C VAL A 33 -11.19 10.34 -25.32
N TRP A 34 -12.44 9.84 -25.43
CA TRP A 34 -13.14 9.25 -24.29
C TRP A 34 -12.48 7.93 -23.82
N ILE A 35 -11.92 7.17 -24.76
CA ILE A 35 -11.16 5.96 -24.46
C ILE A 35 -9.88 6.32 -23.69
N LEU A 36 -9.16 7.35 -24.10
CA LEU A 36 -7.96 7.82 -23.40
C LEU A 36 -8.27 8.36 -22.00
N ILE A 37 -9.38 9.07 -21.83
CA ILE A 37 -9.83 9.54 -20.51
C ILE A 37 -10.19 8.37 -19.61
N ALA A 38 -10.90 7.37 -20.14
CA ALA A 38 -11.23 6.17 -19.38
C ALA A 38 -9.99 5.37 -18.97
N LEU A 39 -9.04 5.15 -19.88
CA LEU A 39 -7.77 4.48 -19.59
C LEU A 39 -6.93 5.25 -18.58
N GLY A 40 -6.84 6.57 -18.72
CA GLY A 40 -6.14 7.43 -17.75
C GLY A 40 -6.79 7.40 -16.38
N GLY A 41 -8.12 7.37 -16.32
CA GLY A 41 -8.87 7.22 -15.07
C GLY A 41 -8.61 5.88 -14.38
N LEU A 42 -8.62 4.77 -15.16
CA LEU A 42 -8.32 3.44 -14.63
C LEU A 42 -6.88 3.32 -14.10
N LEU A 43 -5.90 3.85 -14.86
CA LEU A 43 -4.50 3.87 -14.42
C LEU A 43 -4.31 4.73 -13.17
N GLY A 44 -4.97 5.89 -13.11
CA GLY A 44 -4.94 6.76 -11.92
C GLY A 44 -5.58 6.10 -10.70
N ALA A 45 -6.71 5.40 -10.88
CA ALA A 45 -7.37 4.67 -9.80
C ALA A 45 -6.50 3.49 -9.30
N TRP A 46 -5.87 2.78 -10.23
CA TRP A 46 -4.95 1.68 -9.88
C TRP A 46 -3.72 2.19 -9.12
N ALA A 47 -3.07 3.25 -9.62
CA ALA A 47 -1.92 3.87 -8.96
C ALA A 47 -2.28 4.46 -7.59
N GLY A 48 -3.47 5.06 -7.47
CA GLY A 48 -3.99 5.58 -6.21
C GLY A 48 -4.27 4.47 -5.20
N TYR A 49 -4.83 3.34 -5.64
CA TYR A 49 -5.05 2.16 -4.80
C TYR A 49 -3.73 1.55 -4.33
N ASP A 50 -2.75 1.43 -5.23
CA ASP A 50 -1.42 0.89 -4.92
C ASP A 50 -0.69 1.79 -3.91
N TYR A 51 -0.72 3.12 -4.11
CA TYR A 51 -0.17 4.10 -3.18
C TYR A 51 -0.86 4.06 -1.80
N TYR A 52 -2.19 3.92 -1.76
CA TYR A 52 -2.95 3.80 -0.51
C TYR A 52 -2.60 2.50 0.23
N SER A 53 -2.52 1.39 -0.49
CA SER A 53 -2.10 0.09 0.04
C SER A 53 -0.67 0.15 0.60
N TYR A 54 0.24 0.79 -0.13
CA TYR A 54 1.62 0.99 0.30
C TYR A 54 1.71 1.80 1.63
N ARG A 55 0.94 2.88 1.75
CA ARG A 55 0.93 3.69 2.99
C ARG A 55 0.37 2.93 4.19
N ASN A 56 -0.65 2.10 3.99
CA ASN A 56 -1.21 1.29 5.06
C ASN A 56 -0.24 0.19 5.53
N VAL A 57 0.57 -0.33 4.61
CA VAL A 57 1.63 -1.31 4.94
C VAL A 57 2.76 -0.64 5.73
N SER A 58 3.11 0.61 5.42
CA SER A 58 4.12 1.36 6.20
C SER A 58 3.66 1.70 7.62
N SER A 59 2.37 1.60 7.92
CA SER A 59 1.83 1.81 9.28
C SER A 59 2.31 0.74 10.28
N LEU A 60 2.74 -0.43 9.81
CA LEU A 60 3.32 -1.49 10.64
C LEU A 60 4.79 -1.28 11.00
N ASP A 61 5.46 -0.27 10.45
CA ASP A 61 6.88 -0.02 10.70
C ASP A 61 7.18 0.20 12.19
N ASP A 62 6.37 1.02 12.86
CA ASP A 62 6.54 1.31 14.27
C ASP A 62 6.25 0.09 15.14
N PHE A 63 5.28 -0.73 14.74
CA PHE A 63 5.00 -2.01 15.38
C PHE A 63 6.20 -2.97 15.26
N ALA A 64 6.73 -3.17 14.06
CA ALA A 64 7.87 -4.05 13.80
C ALA A 64 9.13 -3.60 14.54
N LYS A 65 9.42 -2.28 14.54
CA LYS A 65 10.51 -1.67 15.32
C LYS A 65 10.34 -1.90 16.83
N CYS A 66 9.10 -1.72 17.33
CA CYS A 66 8.79 -1.96 18.73
C CYS A 66 9.01 -3.43 19.10
N VAL A 67 8.49 -4.38 18.30
CA VAL A 67 8.67 -5.83 18.52
C VAL A 67 10.16 -6.18 18.62
N SER A 68 10.98 -5.64 17.72
CA SER A 68 12.44 -5.84 17.72
C SER A 68 13.13 -5.18 18.91
N ALA A 69 12.72 -3.96 19.28
CA ALA A 69 13.26 -3.24 20.45
C ALA A 69 12.93 -3.94 21.77
N LYS A 70 11.84 -4.72 21.83
CA LYS A 70 11.50 -5.58 22.95
C LYS A 70 12.35 -6.85 23.04
N GLY A 71 13.37 -7.02 22.18
CA GLY A 71 14.25 -8.18 22.17
C GLY A 71 13.63 -9.42 21.51
N THR A 72 12.47 -9.29 20.89
CA THR A 72 11.83 -10.38 20.19
C THR A 72 12.53 -10.66 18.86
N ARG A 73 12.72 -11.94 18.54
CA ARG A 73 13.41 -12.41 17.34
C ARG A 73 12.64 -13.53 16.66
N MET A 74 12.62 -13.51 15.35
CA MET A 74 12.08 -14.59 14.54
C MET A 74 13.21 -15.40 13.91
N TYR A 75 13.18 -16.72 14.08
CA TYR A 75 13.99 -17.67 13.35
C TYR A 75 13.16 -18.26 12.21
N GLY A 76 13.72 -18.32 11.03
CA GLY A 76 13.01 -18.85 9.87
C GLY A 76 13.96 -19.40 8.83
N ALA A 77 13.41 -19.96 7.77
CA ALA A 77 14.15 -20.46 6.64
C ALA A 77 13.55 -19.96 5.32
N TRP A 78 14.40 -19.62 4.35
CA TRP A 78 13.97 -19.05 3.07
C TRP A 78 13.03 -19.98 2.28
N TRP A 79 13.17 -21.28 2.47
CA TRP A 79 12.35 -22.31 1.81
C TRP A 79 11.05 -22.64 2.57
N CYS A 80 10.83 -22.06 3.76
CA CYS A 80 9.67 -22.38 4.60
C CYS A 80 8.44 -21.53 4.20
N PRO A 81 7.31 -22.16 3.78
CA PRO A 81 6.12 -21.42 3.37
C PRO A 81 5.47 -20.62 4.51
N HIS A 82 5.46 -21.16 5.74
CA HIS A 82 4.94 -20.46 6.91
C HIS A 82 5.78 -19.23 7.29
N CYS A 83 7.10 -19.27 7.03
CA CYS A 83 7.94 -18.09 7.18
C CYS A 83 7.60 -17.01 6.15
N ALA A 84 7.32 -17.40 4.91
CA ALA A 84 6.86 -16.48 3.88
C ALA A 84 5.50 -15.85 4.26
N GLU A 85 4.57 -16.62 4.77
CA GLU A 85 3.28 -16.16 5.31
C GLU A 85 3.50 -15.13 6.43
N GLN A 86 4.32 -15.45 7.41
CA GLN A 86 4.65 -14.54 8.51
C GLN A 86 5.29 -13.24 8.01
N LYS A 87 6.23 -13.32 7.06
CA LYS A 87 6.84 -12.14 6.43
C LYS A 87 5.79 -11.29 5.72
N THR A 88 4.87 -11.92 5.00
CA THR A 88 3.78 -11.25 4.28
C THR A 88 2.84 -10.51 5.23
N SER A 89 2.57 -11.03 6.44
CA SER A 89 1.71 -10.36 7.42
C SER A 89 2.28 -9.00 7.88
N PHE A 90 3.60 -8.83 7.90
CA PHE A 90 4.27 -7.57 8.16
C PHE A 90 4.44 -6.70 6.91
N GLY A 91 4.40 -7.31 5.72
CA GLY A 91 4.71 -6.63 4.47
C GLY A 91 6.11 -6.01 4.50
N PHE A 92 6.23 -4.75 4.03
CA PHE A 92 7.51 -4.03 4.02
C PHE A 92 8.09 -3.77 5.43
N ALA A 93 7.24 -3.73 6.46
CA ALA A 93 7.69 -3.52 7.83
C ALA A 93 8.55 -4.68 8.35
N PHE A 94 8.50 -5.86 7.70
CA PHE A 94 9.33 -7.00 8.10
C PHE A 94 10.83 -6.68 8.11
N GLN A 95 11.30 -5.72 7.31
CA GLN A 95 12.69 -5.27 7.32
C GLN A 95 13.17 -4.79 8.69
N TYR A 96 12.26 -4.39 9.58
CA TYR A 96 12.57 -3.95 10.94
C TYR A 96 12.46 -5.06 11.99
N VAL A 97 12.02 -6.26 11.60
CA VAL A 97 11.93 -7.41 12.49
C VAL A 97 13.33 -8.02 12.67
N ASN A 98 13.73 -8.28 13.92
CA ASN A 98 14.92 -9.08 14.20
C ASN A 98 14.74 -10.49 13.64
N TYR A 99 15.32 -10.75 12.49
CA TYR A 99 15.21 -12.02 11.78
C TYR A 99 16.55 -12.75 11.72
N THR A 100 16.50 -14.06 11.95
CA THR A 100 17.66 -14.94 11.77
C THR A 100 17.34 -15.98 10.71
N GLU A 101 18.08 -15.97 9.60
CA GLU A 101 17.98 -16.99 8.57
C GLU A 101 18.66 -18.28 9.01
N CYS A 102 17.89 -19.34 9.11
CA CYS A 102 18.35 -20.67 9.49
C CYS A 102 18.57 -21.61 8.31
N GLY A 103 18.00 -21.28 7.15
CA GLY A 103 18.19 -22.06 5.94
C GLY A 103 19.61 -21.91 5.39
N ILE A 104 20.14 -22.97 4.77
CA ILE A 104 21.38 -22.92 4.03
C ILE A 104 21.05 -22.59 2.58
N GLU A 105 21.69 -21.57 2.01
CA GLU A 105 21.45 -21.16 0.64
C GLU A 105 21.69 -22.31 -0.35
N GLY A 106 20.75 -22.49 -1.28
CA GLY A 106 20.80 -23.59 -2.27
C GLY A 106 20.44 -24.98 -1.72
N GLN A 107 20.17 -25.12 -0.41
CA GLN A 107 19.81 -26.39 0.19
C GLN A 107 18.45 -26.28 0.89
N THR A 108 17.41 -26.85 0.27
CA THR A 108 16.08 -26.94 0.88
C THR A 108 16.10 -27.93 2.06
N HIS A 109 15.33 -27.63 3.08
CA HIS A 109 15.22 -28.44 4.32
C HIS A 109 16.50 -28.59 5.15
N SER A 110 17.57 -27.85 4.79
CA SER A 110 18.82 -27.83 5.57
C SER A 110 18.85 -26.65 6.51
N VAL A 111 19.31 -26.88 7.76
CA VAL A 111 19.40 -25.88 8.81
C VAL A 111 20.87 -25.64 9.14
N ASN A 112 21.27 -24.38 9.26
CA ASN A 112 22.65 -23.99 9.60
C ASN A 112 23.00 -24.34 11.07
N GLU A 113 24.30 -24.43 11.34
CA GLU A 113 24.81 -24.81 12.67
C GLU A 113 24.41 -23.81 13.77
N GLN A 114 24.31 -22.53 13.46
CA GLN A 114 23.90 -21.51 14.43
C GLN A 114 22.51 -21.80 15.00
N CYS A 115 21.55 -22.13 14.14
CA CYS A 115 20.18 -22.42 14.54
C CYS A 115 20.06 -23.80 15.19
N LYS A 116 20.83 -24.80 14.72
CA LYS A 116 20.90 -26.12 15.39
C LYS A 116 21.43 -25.98 16.82
N ASN A 117 22.52 -25.27 17.01
CA ASN A 117 23.11 -25.02 18.33
C ASN A 117 22.19 -24.20 19.23
N ALA A 118 21.37 -23.33 18.66
CA ALA A 118 20.32 -22.64 19.37
C ALA A 118 19.10 -23.51 19.68
N GLY A 119 19.06 -24.75 19.20
CA GLY A 119 17.94 -25.68 19.40
C GLY A 119 16.69 -25.30 18.62
N ILE A 120 16.85 -24.64 17.46
CA ILE A 120 15.74 -24.27 16.57
C ILE A 120 15.56 -25.38 15.54
N SER A 121 14.41 -26.05 15.58
CA SER A 121 14.06 -27.16 14.68
C SER A 121 12.81 -26.91 13.83
N ASN A 122 11.94 -26.01 14.28
CA ASN A 122 10.69 -25.69 13.61
C ASN A 122 10.67 -24.23 13.13
N PHE A 123 9.94 -23.95 12.06
CA PHE A 123 9.89 -22.62 11.44
C PHE A 123 8.48 -22.20 11.08
N PRO A 124 8.15 -20.90 11.28
CA PRO A 124 8.94 -19.92 12.03
C PRO A 124 8.94 -20.22 13.53
N THR A 125 10.00 -19.82 14.23
CA THR A 125 10.04 -19.81 15.69
C THR A 125 10.30 -18.37 16.16
N TRP A 126 9.42 -17.89 17.02
CA TRP A 126 9.56 -16.61 17.71
C TRP A 126 10.21 -16.82 19.08
N GLN A 127 11.26 -16.07 19.39
CA GLN A 127 11.87 -16.04 20.70
C GLN A 127 11.68 -14.65 21.30
N PHE A 128 11.13 -14.61 22.51
CA PHE A 128 10.89 -13.39 23.28
C PHE A 128 12.08 -13.06 24.19
N ALA A 129 12.08 -11.84 24.77
CA ALA A 129 13.18 -11.35 25.60
C ALA A 129 13.47 -12.21 26.86
N ASP A 130 12.45 -12.86 27.38
CA ASP A 130 12.53 -13.79 28.53
C ASP A 130 13.06 -15.18 28.14
N GLY A 131 13.38 -15.38 26.86
CA GLY A 131 13.83 -16.66 26.31
C GLY A 131 12.68 -17.64 25.96
N HIS A 132 11.42 -17.28 26.26
CA HIS A 132 10.26 -18.09 25.83
C HIS A 132 10.20 -18.16 24.30
N ARG A 133 9.76 -19.31 23.79
CA ARG A 133 9.65 -19.56 22.35
C ARG A 133 8.27 -20.04 21.96
N GLU A 134 7.83 -19.59 20.80
CA GLU A 134 6.62 -20.05 20.15
C GLU A 134 6.89 -20.41 18.70
N GLU A 135 6.38 -21.57 18.30
CA GLU A 135 6.56 -22.13 16.97
C GLU A 135 5.31 -21.90 16.12
N GLY A 136 5.53 -21.68 14.84
CA GLY A 136 4.47 -21.43 13.86
C GLY A 136 4.20 -19.95 13.60
N VAL A 137 3.26 -19.71 12.67
CA VAL A 137 2.83 -18.36 12.31
C VAL A 137 2.11 -17.72 13.49
N LEU A 138 2.62 -16.60 13.96
CA LEU A 138 1.99 -15.81 15.02
C LEU A 138 1.21 -14.65 14.40
N PRO A 139 -0.11 -14.57 14.60
CA PRO A 139 -0.90 -13.42 14.20
C PRO A 139 -0.38 -12.13 14.83
N LEU A 140 -0.41 -11.01 14.10
CA LEU A 140 0.08 -9.72 14.61
C LEU A 140 -0.62 -9.28 15.92
N PRO A 141 -1.94 -9.52 16.13
CA PRO A 141 -2.58 -9.24 17.42
C PRO A 141 -1.96 -10.03 18.58
N ASP A 142 -1.58 -11.29 18.36
CA ASP A 142 -0.97 -12.13 19.40
C ASP A 142 0.45 -11.64 19.73
N LEU A 143 1.23 -11.27 18.70
CA LEU A 143 2.52 -10.61 18.88
C LEU A 143 2.38 -9.29 19.65
N SER A 144 1.35 -8.49 19.33
CA SER A 144 1.03 -7.26 20.03
C SER A 144 0.76 -7.52 21.53
N ALA A 145 -0.09 -8.50 21.84
CA ALA A 145 -0.43 -8.87 23.21
C ALA A 145 0.80 -9.35 24.00
N LYS A 146 1.69 -10.15 23.37
CA LYS A 146 2.88 -10.73 24.01
C LYS A 146 4.01 -9.72 24.20
N THR A 147 4.17 -8.77 23.30
CA THR A 147 5.26 -7.77 23.34
C THR A 147 4.82 -6.46 23.98
N GLY A 148 3.53 -6.21 24.11
CA GLY A 148 2.98 -4.92 24.52
C GLY A 148 3.11 -3.82 23.46
N CYS A 149 3.49 -4.17 22.23
CA CYS A 149 3.59 -3.25 21.12
C CYS A 149 2.21 -2.98 20.50
N LYS A 150 1.89 -1.72 20.24
CA LYS A 150 0.60 -1.35 19.66
C LYS A 150 0.59 -1.63 18.16
N LEU A 151 -0.48 -2.27 17.70
CA LEU A 151 -0.85 -2.28 16.28
C LEU A 151 -1.47 -0.94 15.90
N PRO A 152 -1.30 -0.50 14.64
CA PRO A 152 -1.89 0.74 14.14
C PRO A 152 -3.41 0.66 14.04
#